data_211c1edec4b274ae7a74ba7d23f897b2
#
_entry.id   211c1edec4b274ae7a74ba7d23f897b2
#
_cell.length_a   1.000
_cell.length_b   1.000
_cell.length_c   1.000
_cell.angle_alpha   90.00
_cell.angle_beta   90.00
_cell.angle_gamma   90.00
#
_symmetry.space_group_name_H-M   'P 1'
#
loop_
_entity.id
_entity.type
_entity.pdbx_description
1 polymer ?
#
loop_
_entity_poly.entity_id
_entity_poly.type
_entity_poly.pdbx_seq_one_letter_code
_entity_poly.pdbx_strand_id
1 'polypeptide(L)'
;MTQTNSQVSTYLCDATKAIAIALTAATLLLSGCANVVQEASLYRELGGEQGIARLVDRFMEEISYSEDIAPFFADTDPDRFREKLSEQICSLSGGPCEYTGDSMRDSHAGMSISEADFNKTVDLLINAMDKEGVPYPTQNRLLKLLTPMRKDIIYL
;
A
#
# COMPACT_ATOMS: atom_id res chain seq x y z
N MET A 1 -72.91 25.64 -30.19
CA MET A 1 -71.51 25.63 -30.68
C MET A 1 -70.53 25.90 -29.48
N THR A 2 -70.34 24.97 -28.55
CA THR A 2 -69.42 25.17 -27.43
C THR A 2 -69.13 23.82 -26.75
N GLN A 3 -68.48 22.87 -27.45
CA GLN A 3 -68.09 21.60 -26.84
C GLN A 3 -66.73 21.10 -27.33
N THR A 4 -65.94 21.87 -28.07
CA THR A 4 -64.67 21.41 -28.67
C THR A 4 -63.41 21.82 -27.87
N ASN A 5 -63.52 22.62 -26.82
CA ASN A 5 -62.32 23.19 -26.15
C ASN A 5 -61.93 22.49 -24.84
N SER A 6 -62.75 21.56 -24.33
CA SER A 6 -62.49 20.86 -23.08
C SER A 6 -61.66 19.58 -23.30
N GLN A 7 -61.73 18.95 -24.44
CA GLN A 7 -61.07 17.68 -24.75
C GLN A 7 -59.58 17.91 -25.09
N VAL A 8 -59.21 19.00 -25.73
CA VAL A 8 -57.82 19.31 -26.15
C VAL A 8 -56.96 19.65 -24.95
N SER A 9 -57.53 20.23 -23.89
CA SER A 9 -56.80 20.60 -22.67
C SER A 9 -56.38 19.39 -21.85
N THR A 10 -57.17 18.31 -21.83
CA THR A 10 -56.87 17.07 -21.09
C THR A 10 -55.79 16.27 -21.78
N TYR A 11 -55.74 16.15 -23.08
CA TYR A 11 -54.67 15.42 -23.81
C TYR A 11 -53.33 16.11 -23.73
N LEU A 12 -53.27 17.44 -23.69
CA LEU A 12 -52.01 18.18 -23.51
C LEU A 12 -51.46 18.05 -22.11
N CYS A 13 -52.28 17.92 -21.07
CA CYS A 13 -51.82 17.75 -19.68
C CYS A 13 -51.29 16.35 -19.42
N ASP A 14 -51.85 15.31 -20.06
CA ASP A 14 -51.39 13.94 -19.94
C ASP A 14 -50.09 13.69 -20.74
N ALA A 15 -49.97 14.32 -21.93
CA ALA A 15 -48.73 14.23 -22.71
C ALA A 15 -47.52 14.86 -22.00
N THR A 16 -47.72 16.00 -21.32
CA THR A 16 -46.65 16.67 -20.57
C THR A 16 -46.23 15.87 -19.32
N LYS A 17 -47.15 15.20 -18.65
CA LYS A 17 -46.85 14.32 -17.51
C LYS A 17 -46.09 13.06 -17.94
N ALA A 18 -46.46 12.45 -19.08
CA ALA A 18 -45.78 11.29 -19.61
C ALA A 18 -44.32 11.60 -20.03
N ILE A 19 -44.07 12.76 -20.63
CA ILE A 19 -42.72 13.22 -21.02
C ILE A 19 -41.87 13.54 -19.78
N ALA A 20 -42.44 14.14 -18.74
CA ALA A 20 -41.72 14.45 -17.49
C ALA A 20 -41.30 13.17 -16.75
N ILE A 21 -42.12 12.14 -16.71
CA ILE A 21 -41.81 10.84 -16.08
C ILE A 21 -40.75 10.08 -16.89
N ALA A 22 -40.78 10.15 -18.22
CA ALA A 22 -39.78 9.51 -19.07
C ALA A 22 -38.39 10.15 -18.95
N LEU A 23 -38.31 11.48 -18.78
CA LEU A 23 -37.06 12.21 -18.59
C LEU A 23 -36.42 11.95 -17.20
N THR A 24 -37.23 11.78 -16.15
CA THR A 24 -36.73 11.46 -14.81
C THR A 24 -36.26 10.02 -14.70
N ALA A 25 -36.84 9.06 -15.42
CA ALA A 25 -36.41 7.68 -15.48
C ALA A 25 -35.06 7.51 -16.25
N ALA A 26 -34.81 8.32 -17.26
CA ALA A 26 -33.57 8.28 -18.03
C ALA A 26 -32.34 8.82 -17.25
N THR A 27 -32.55 9.75 -16.31
CA THR A 27 -31.44 10.30 -15.49
C THR A 27 -30.98 9.35 -14.37
N LEU A 28 -31.79 8.39 -13.96
CA LEU A 28 -31.41 7.39 -12.93
C LEU A 28 -30.59 6.24 -13.48
N LEU A 29 -30.52 6.05 -14.80
CA LEU A 29 -29.69 4.97 -15.41
C LEU A 29 -28.25 5.38 -15.71
N LEU A 30 -27.87 6.65 -15.51
CA LEU A 30 -26.50 7.14 -15.65
C LEU A 30 -25.72 7.18 -14.32
N SER A 31 -26.26 6.58 -13.25
CA SER A 31 -25.45 6.19 -12.09
C SER A 31 -24.55 5.04 -12.51
N GLY A 32 -23.74 5.28 -13.55
CA GLY A 32 -22.67 4.41 -13.96
C GLY A 32 -21.81 4.12 -12.74
N CYS A 33 -21.63 2.87 -12.43
CA CYS A 33 -20.62 2.39 -11.52
C CYS A 33 -19.30 3.06 -11.90
N ALA A 34 -18.97 4.19 -11.27
CA ALA A 34 -17.61 4.61 -11.14
C ALA A 34 -16.98 3.45 -10.35
N ASN A 35 -16.40 2.48 -11.06
CA ASN A 35 -15.42 1.58 -10.48
C ASN A 35 -14.30 2.50 -10.02
N VAL A 36 -14.40 3.00 -8.78
CA VAL A 36 -13.27 3.50 -8.05
C VAL A 36 -12.37 2.28 -7.97
N VAL A 37 -11.41 2.20 -8.86
CA VAL A 37 -10.26 1.32 -8.71
C VAL A 37 -9.60 1.84 -7.43
N GLN A 38 -10.07 1.31 -6.30
CA GLN A 38 -9.44 1.55 -5.02
C GLN A 38 -8.07 0.91 -5.16
N GLU A 39 -7.05 1.75 -5.34
CA GLU A 39 -5.66 1.25 -5.37
C GLU A 39 -5.49 0.33 -4.17
N ALA A 40 -5.08 -0.90 -4.46
CA ALA A 40 -4.83 -1.85 -3.41
C ALA A 40 -3.82 -1.24 -2.44
N SER A 41 -4.08 -1.30 -1.14
CA SER A 41 -3.10 -0.83 -0.16
C SER A 41 -1.79 -1.57 -0.39
N LEU A 42 -0.66 -0.89 -0.21
CA LEU A 42 0.66 -1.52 -0.37
C LEU A 42 0.77 -2.82 0.46
N TYR A 43 0.15 -2.84 1.64
CA TYR A 43 0.04 -4.04 2.47
C TYR A 43 -0.54 -5.25 1.72
N ARG A 44 -1.62 -5.06 0.96
CA ARG A 44 -2.24 -6.14 0.17
C ARG A 44 -1.37 -6.53 -1.03
N GLU A 45 -0.71 -5.57 -1.67
CA GLU A 45 0.20 -5.83 -2.78
C GLU A 45 1.45 -6.61 -2.34
N LEU A 46 1.90 -6.41 -1.09
CA LEU A 46 2.97 -7.20 -0.47
C LEU A 46 2.51 -8.61 -0.04
N GLY A 47 1.23 -8.95 -0.25
CA GLY A 47 0.66 -10.25 0.13
C GLY A 47 0.15 -10.33 1.57
N GLY A 48 -0.10 -9.19 2.20
CA GLY A 48 -0.58 -9.10 3.58
C GLY A 48 0.44 -9.63 4.60
N GLU A 49 -0.03 -10.07 5.75
CA GLU A 49 0.81 -10.59 6.84
C GLU A 49 1.75 -11.70 6.36
N GLN A 50 1.21 -12.69 5.64
CA GLN A 50 1.99 -13.83 5.18
C GLN A 50 3.03 -13.45 4.12
N GLY A 51 2.71 -12.51 3.21
CA GLY A 51 3.64 -12.02 2.20
C GLY A 51 4.78 -11.25 2.84
N ILE A 52 4.48 -10.38 3.81
CA ILE A 52 5.49 -9.64 4.57
C ILE A 52 6.39 -10.59 5.37
N ALA A 53 5.83 -11.61 6.02
CA ALA A 53 6.62 -12.59 6.76
C ALA A 53 7.63 -13.31 5.85
N ARG A 54 7.20 -13.79 4.67
CA ARG A 54 8.10 -14.41 3.69
C ARG A 54 9.17 -13.44 3.18
N LEU A 55 8.80 -12.19 2.91
CA LEU A 55 9.76 -11.17 2.49
C LEU A 55 10.83 -10.92 3.56
N VAL A 56 10.43 -10.82 4.83
CA VAL A 56 11.37 -10.63 5.95
C VAL A 56 12.26 -11.85 6.10
N ASP A 57 11.72 -13.07 6.04
CA ASP A 57 12.52 -14.30 6.08
C ASP A 57 13.56 -14.35 4.96
N ARG A 58 13.14 -13.99 3.74
CA ARG A 58 14.05 -13.91 2.59
C ARG A 58 15.11 -12.84 2.77
N PHE A 59 14.78 -11.69 3.30
CA PHE A 59 15.73 -10.62 3.57
C PHE A 59 16.76 -11.03 4.64
N MET A 60 16.34 -11.70 5.70
CA MET A 60 17.24 -12.26 6.70
C MET A 60 18.20 -13.28 6.08
N GLU A 61 17.73 -14.10 5.15
CA GLU A 61 18.57 -15.04 4.40
C GLU A 61 19.60 -14.29 3.54
N GLU A 62 19.21 -13.23 2.80
CA GLU A 62 20.12 -12.39 2.03
C GLU A 62 21.22 -11.76 2.92
N ILE A 63 20.82 -11.23 4.09
CA ILE A 63 21.76 -10.69 5.08
C ILE A 63 22.75 -11.76 5.50
N SER A 64 22.32 -12.97 5.80
CA SER A 64 23.15 -14.05 6.31
C SER A 64 24.27 -14.48 5.34
N TYR A 65 24.07 -14.26 4.04
CA TYR A 65 25.07 -14.53 3.00
C TYR A 65 25.96 -13.33 2.66
N SER A 66 25.70 -12.16 3.23
CA SER A 66 26.48 -10.96 2.96
C SER A 66 27.62 -10.81 3.96
N GLU A 67 28.86 -11.01 3.50
CA GLU A 67 30.06 -10.85 4.36
C GLU A 67 30.16 -9.42 4.93
N ASP A 68 29.67 -8.41 4.20
CA ASP A 68 29.73 -7.00 4.61
C ASP A 68 28.63 -6.65 5.64
N ILE A 69 27.44 -7.24 5.52
CA ILE A 69 26.27 -6.82 6.30
C ILE A 69 25.98 -7.75 7.47
N ALA A 70 26.23 -9.06 7.34
CA ALA A 70 25.99 -10.02 8.42
C ALA A 70 26.66 -9.64 9.76
N PRO A 71 27.88 -9.04 9.80
CA PRO A 71 28.50 -8.65 11.06
C PRO A 71 27.68 -7.65 11.90
N PHE A 72 26.87 -6.77 11.27
CA PHE A 72 26.01 -5.83 11.99
C PHE A 72 24.89 -6.53 12.77
N PHE A 73 24.61 -7.79 12.46
CA PHE A 73 23.54 -8.59 13.07
C PHE A 73 24.09 -9.67 14.01
N ALA A 74 25.39 -9.70 14.28
CA ALA A 74 26.02 -10.78 15.07
C ALA A 74 25.42 -10.96 16.47
N ASP A 75 25.03 -9.88 17.12
CA ASP A 75 24.42 -9.88 18.46
C ASP A 75 22.89 -9.67 18.44
N THR A 76 22.27 -9.73 17.26
CA THR A 76 20.83 -9.51 17.08
C THR A 76 20.07 -10.80 17.33
N ASP A 77 19.02 -10.75 18.16
CA ASP A 77 18.03 -11.82 18.27
C ASP A 77 17.23 -11.92 16.96
N PRO A 78 17.36 -13.03 16.21
CA PRO A 78 16.72 -13.15 14.89
C PRO A 78 15.20 -13.19 14.97
N ASP A 79 14.60 -13.74 16.01
CA ASP A 79 13.15 -13.78 16.15
C ASP A 79 12.58 -12.39 16.46
N ARG A 80 13.26 -11.62 17.32
CA ARG A 80 12.92 -10.23 17.58
C ARG A 80 13.07 -9.36 16.33
N PHE A 81 14.16 -9.53 15.57
CA PHE A 81 14.36 -8.79 14.33
C PHE A 81 13.26 -9.08 13.31
N ARG A 82 12.94 -10.36 13.10
CA ARG A 82 11.83 -10.80 12.24
C ARG A 82 10.52 -10.13 12.65
N GLU A 83 10.17 -10.21 13.94
CA GLU A 83 8.94 -9.63 14.46
C GLU A 83 8.89 -8.11 14.19
N LYS A 84 9.92 -7.38 14.61
CA LYS A 84 9.90 -5.91 14.54
C LYS A 84 9.96 -5.38 13.11
N LEU A 85 10.71 -6.01 12.22
CA LEU A 85 10.72 -5.64 10.81
C LEU A 85 9.37 -5.95 10.12
N SER A 86 8.74 -7.06 10.47
CA SER A 86 7.41 -7.40 9.96
C SER A 86 6.35 -6.39 10.42
N GLU A 87 6.34 -6.02 11.70
CA GLU A 87 5.47 -4.96 12.24
C GLU A 87 5.70 -3.63 11.52
N GLN A 88 6.95 -3.25 11.31
CA GLN A 88 7.32 -2.00 10.66
C GLN A 88 6.82 -1.93 9.22
N ILE A 89 7.12 -2.97 8.41
CA ILE A 89 6.66 -3.02 7.02
C ILE A 89 5.13 -3.04 6.95
N CYS A 90 4.47 -3.82 7.82
CA CYS A 90 3.01 -3.88 7.89
C CYS A 90 2.41 -2.51 8.20
N SER A 91 2.88 -1.84 9.25
CA SER A 91 2.40 -0.51 9.65
C SER A 91 2.63 0.54 8.56
N LEU A 92 3.83 0.61 8.00
CA LEU A 92 4.18 1.55 6.93
C LEU A 92 3.38 1.34 5.64
N SER A 93 3.05 0.11 5.32
CA SER A 93 2.31 -0.24 4.11
C SER A 93 0.78 -0.08 4.23
N GLY A 94 0.29 0.36 5.40
CA GLY A 94 -1.14 0.55 5.66
C GLY A 94 -1.85 -0.74 6.06
N GLY A 95 -1.13 -1.68 6.66
CA GLY A 95 -1.68 -2.87 7.31
C GLY A 95 -2.24 -2.58 8.70
N PRO A 96 -2.89 -3.56 9.35
CA PRO A 96 -3.55 -3.41 10.65
C PRO A 96 -2.59 -3.54 11.84
N CYS A 97 -1.28 -3.39 11.63
CA CYS A 97 -0.26 -3.58 12.64
C CYS A 97 0.15 -2.25 13.28
N GLU A 98 0.61 -2.34 14.53
CA GLU A 98 1.32 -1.28 15.22
C GLU A 98 2.80 -1.64 15.32
N TYR A 99 3.69 -0.70 15.01
CA TYR A 99 5.12 -0.90 15.21
C TYR A 99 5.45 -0.68 16.69
N THR A 100 5.94 -1.70 17.35
CA THR A 100 6.26 -1.68 18.79
C THR A 100 7.77 -1.79 19.05
N GLY A 101 8.59 -1.65 17.99
CA GLY A 101 10.05 -1.64 18.09
C GLY A 101 10.61 -0.29 18.53
N ASP A 102 11.93 -0.28 18.70
CA ASP A 102 12.70 0.93 19.01
C ASP A 102 12.73 1.89 17.82
N SER A 103 13.04 3.18 18.06
CA SER A 103 13.24 4.12 16.95
C SER A 103 14.41 3.67 16.07
N MET A 104 14.44 4.07 14.79
CA MET A 104 15.56 3.75 13.91
C MET A 104 16.90 4.26 14.48
N ARG A 105 16.89 5.42 15.10
CA ARG A 105 18.05 5.99 15.75
C ARG A 105 18.56 5.13 16.90
N ASP A 106 17.66 4.67 17.76
CA ASP A 106 18.05 3.85 18.92
C ASP A 106 18.49 2.46 18.50
N SER A 107 17.81 1.85 17.52
CA SER A 107 18.16 0.53 16.98
C SER A 107 19.53 0.50 16.29
N HIS A 108 20.02 1.64 15.76
CA HIS A 108 21.26 1.69 14.99
C HIS A 108 22.36 2.51 15.68
N ALA A 109 22.11 2.98 16.92
CA ALA A 109 23.07 3.77 17.68
C ALA A 109 24.38 2.99 17.92
N GLY A 110 25.51 3.64 17.62
CA GLY A 110 26.83 3.06 17.82
C GLY A 110 27.28 2.02 16.78
N MET A 111 26.45 1.71 15.78
CA MET A 111 26.80 0.75 14.73
C MET A 111 27.72 1.34 13.67
N SER A 112 27.87 2.67 13.59
CA SER A 112 28.73 3.35 12.61
C SER A 112 28.46 2.94 11.16
N ILE A 113 27.19 2.68 10.82
CA ILE A 113 26.77 2.25 9.47
C ILE A 113 27.14 3.35 8.46
N SER A 114 27.93 3.00 7.48
CA SER A 114 28.29 3.89 6.39
C SER A 114 27.19 3.98 5.33
N GLU A 115 27.34 4.95 4.42
CA GLU A 115 26.47 5.05 3.24
C GLU A 115 26.56 3.81 2.33
N ALA A 116 27.76 3.21 2.23
CA ALA A 116 27.95 1.99 1.44
C ALA A 116 27.22 0.79 2.06
N ASP A 117 27.30 0.64 3.39
CA ASP A 117 26.61 -0.44 4.11
C ASP A 117 25.08 -0.28 4.00
N PHE A 118 24.59 0.95 4.14
CA PHE A 118 23.17 1.25 3.95
C PHE A 118 22.71 0.87 2.54
N ASN A 119 23.42 1.32 1.52
CA ASN A 119 23.07 1.02 0.13
C ASN A 119 23.13 -0.50 -0.13
N LYS A 120 24.14 -1.19 0.38
CA LYS A 120 24.24 -2.65 0.28
C LYS A 120 23.06 -3.35 0.93
N THR A 121 22.61 -2.89 2.10
CA THR A 121 21.44 -3.43 2.79
C THR A 121 20.16 -3.21 1.96
N VAL A 122 20.02 -2.05 1.30
CA VAL A 122 18.90 -1.79 0.37
C VAL A 122 18.94 -2.76 -0.82
N ASP A 123 20.12 -3.04 -1.38
CA ASP A 123 20.28 -4.01 -2.47
C ASP A 123 19.85 -5.43 -2.04
N LEU A 124 20.18 -5.84 -0.80
CA LEU A 124 19.74 -7.13 -0.25
C LEU A 124 18.21 -7.18 -0.11
N LEU A 125 17.57 -6.09 0.31
CA LEU A 125 16.11 -6.02 0.39
C LEU A 125 15.48 -6.10 -1.01
N ILE A 126 16.06 -5.45 -2.01
CA ILE A 126 15.60 -5.55 -3.41
C ILE A 126 15.71 -7.00 -3.90
N ASN A 127 16.85 -7.66 -3.65
CA ASN A 127 17.05 -9.06 -4.01
C ASN A 127 16.00 -9.98 -3.34
N ALA A 128 15.69 -9.71 -2.06
CA ALA A 128 14.66 -10.45 -1.34
C ALA A 128 13.27 -10.26 -1.99
N MET A 129 12.92 -9.02 -2.33
CA MET A 129 11.67 -8.71 -3.02
C MET A 129 11.57 -9.38 -4.40
N ASP A 130 12.66 -9.40 -5.15
CA ASP A 130 12.72 -10.07 -6.47
C ASP A 130 12.50 -11.58 -6.32
N LYS A 131 13.16 -12.22 -5.35
CA LYS A 131 13.02 -13.65 -5.08
C LYS A 131 11.62 -14.05 -4.60
N GLU A 132 10.95 -13.15 -3.87
CA GLU A 132 9.54 -13.33 -3.46
C GLU A 132 8.54 -12.94 -4.56
N GLY A 133 9.00 -12.50 -5.72
CA GLY A 133 8.15 -12.14 -6.86
C GLY A 133 7.33 -10.87 -6.63
N VAL A 134 7.78 -9.97 -5.77
CA VAL A 134 7.12 -8.67 -5.54
C VAL A 134 7.25 -7.81 -6.79
N PRO A 135 6.15 -7.31 -7.38
CA PRO A 135 6.21 -6.50 -8.59
C PRO A 135 7.05 -5.23 -8.41
N TYR A 136 7.83 -4.84 -9.40
CA TYR A 136 8.70 -3.66 -9.36
C TYR A 136 8.02 -2.35 -8.90
N PRO A 137 6.77 -2.01 -9.34
CA PRO A 137 6.07 -0.85 -8.80
C PRO A 137 5.80 -0.93 -7.30
N THR A 138 5.51 -2.12 -6.77
CA THR A 138 5.27 -2.39 -5.35
C THR A 138 6.57 -2.25 -4.54
N GLN A 139 7.70 -2.76 -5.07
CA GLN A 139 9.03 -2.57 -4.48
C GLN A 139 9.35 -1.08 -4.31
N ASN A 140 9.18 -0.29 -5.38
CA ASN A 140 9.44 1.16 -5.34
C ASN A 140 8.58 1.89 -4.30
N ARG A 141 7.33 1.46 -4.13
CA ARG A 141 6.44 2.03 -3.10
C ARG A 141 6.95 1.73 -1.70
N LEU A 142 7.41 0.50 -1.44
CA LEU A 142 8.00 0.13 -0.14
C LEU A 142 9.29 0.92 0.12
N LEU A 143 10.22 0.94 -0.83
CA LEU A 143 11.48 1.68 -0.71
C LEU A 143 11.27 3.18 -0.45
N LYS A 144 10.26 3.78 -1.10
CA LYS A 144 9.88 5.19 -0.87
C LYS A 144 9.46 5.44 0.58
N LEU A 145 8.78 4.50 1.23
CA LEU A 145 8.38 4.62 2.64
C LEU A 145 9.58 4.47 3.59
N LEU A 146 10.57 3.66 3.22
CA LEU A 146 11.78 3.44 4.03
C LEU A 146 12.82 4.56 3.87
N THR A 147 12.87 5.23 2.73
CA THR A 147 13.86 6.27 2.42
C THR A 147 14.02 7.36 3.50
N PRO A 148 12.95 7.90 4.12
CA PRO A 148 13.09 8.94 5.15
C PRO A 148 13.86 8.48 6.39
N MET A 149 13.96 7.18 6.65
CA MET A 149 14.63 6.61 7.82
C MET A 149 16.15 6.62 7.69
N ARG A 150 16.70 6.76 6.47
CA ARG A 150 18.14 6.74 6.20
C ARG A 150 18.93 7.67 7.13
N LYS A 151 18.46 8.89 7.36
CA LYS A 151 19.10 9.89 8.23
C LYS A 151 19.20 9.47 9.70
N ASP A 152 18.35 8.54 10.13
CA ASP A 152 18.28 8.00 11.49
C ASP A 152 18.97 6.62 11.59
N ILE A 153 19.76 6.24 10.59
CA ILE A 153 20.47 4.95 10.51
C ILE A 153 21.99 5.16 10.30
N ILE A 154 22.36 6.05 9.35
CA ILE A 154 23.77 6.20 8.96
C ILE A 154 24.53 7.15 9.88
N TYR A 155 25.82 6.84 10.10
CA TYR A 155 26.77 7.66 10.86
C TYR A 155 26.36 7.97 12.31
N LEU A 156 25.71 7.01 12.96
CA LEU A 156 25.32 7.11 14.38
C LEU A 156 26.35 6.46 15.31
#